data_371226833eeb6bc25ddd542fc989cd5b
#
_entry.id   371226833eeb6bc25ddd542fc989cd5b
#
_cell.length_a   1.000
_cell.length_b   1.000
_cell.length_c   1.000
_cell.angle_alpha   90.00
_cell.angle_beta   90.00
_cell.angle_gamma   90.00
#
_symmetry.space_group_name_H-M   'P 1'
#
loop_
_entity.id
_entity.type
_entity.pdbx_description
1 polymer ?
#
loop_
_entity_poly.entity_id
_entity_poly.type
_entity_poly.pdbx_seq_one_letter_code
_entity_poly.pdbx_strand_id
1 'polypeptide(L)'
;MIYLQLFWAFFQIGLFSFGGGYAALPLISQQVVSTYHWISQNTFTDLITISQMTPGPIAVNSSTFVGQYVAHLPGTLIATFGCILPSCILVSLLAYFYVKYKDMKVMKTILSYLRPAVVSMIAISGISILISSFFKDSLIGVS
;
A
#
# COMPACT_ATOMS: atom_id res chain seq x y z
N MET A 1 -23.70 10.17 -4.81
CA MET A 1 -23.16 9.66 -3.54
C MET A 1 -22.01 8.69 -3.72
N ILE A 2 -21.96 7.93 -4.82
CA ILE A 2 -20.91 6.91 -5.07
C ILE A 2 -19.48 7.49 -5.09
N TYR A 3 -19.29 8.67 -5.64
CA TYR A 3 -17.98 9.34 -5.70
C TYR A 3 -17.40 9.67 -4.30
N LEU A 4 -18.26 10.09 -3.37
CA LEU A 4 -17.87 10.40 -2.00
C LEU A 4 -17.50 9.13 -1.23
N GLN A 5 -18.25 8.06 -1.44
CA GLN A 5 -17.95 6.75 -0.84
C GLN A 5 -16.63 6.19 -1.38
N LEU A 6 -16.41 6.30 -2.70
CA LEU A 6 -15.18 5.89 -3.36
C LEU A 6 -13.97 6.67 -2.82
N PHE A 7 -14.08 7.99 -2.73
CA PHE A 7 -13.05 8.84 -2.15
C PHE A 7 -12.74 8.44 -0.71
N TRP A 8 -13.78 8.29 0.14
CA TRP A 8 -13.60 7.98 1.55
C TRP A 8 -13.00 6.60 1.79
N ALA A 9 -13.45 5.59 1.05
CA ALA A 9 -12.89 4.24 1.13
C ALA A 9 -11.38 4.23 0.79
N PHE A 10 -11.01 4.85 -0.33
CA PHE A 10 -9.62 4.90 -0.74
C PHE A 10 -8.76 5.88 0.09
N PHE A 11 -9.34 6.90 0.68
CA PHE A 11 -8.69 7.74 1.67
C PHE A 11 -8.30 6.94 2.91
N GLN A 12 -9.20 6.11 3.43
CA GLN A 12 -8.89 5.22 4.55
C GLN A 12 -7.81 4.20 4.18
N ILE A 13 -7.91 3.57 3.00
CA ILE A 13 -6.89 2.64 2.51
C ILE A 13 -5.54 3.34 2.42
N GLY A 14 -5.47 4.53 1.83
CA GLY A 14 -4.24 5.31 1.72
C GLY A 14 -3.66 5.74 3.07
N LEU A 15 -4.51 6.01 4.06
CA LEU A 15 -4.10 6.38 5.42
C LEU A 15 -3.55 5.19 6.20
N PHE A 16 -4.16 4.01 6.09
CA PHE A 16 -3.82 2.82 6.88
C PHE A 16 -2.97 1.79 6.15
N SER A 17 -2.60 2.04 4.91
CA SER A 17 -1.74 1.17 4.10
C SER A 17 -0.26 1.27 4.51
N PHE A 18 0.04 0.98 5.78
CA PHE A 18 1.41 0.92 6.27
C PHE A 18 2.03 -0.45 5.98
N GLY A 19 3.30 -0.47 5.56
CA GLY A 19 4.06 -1.71 5.45
C GLY A 19 4.22 -2.29 4.04
N GLY A 20 3.73 -1.61 3.01
CA GLY A 20 3.92 -2.01 1.60
C GLY A 20 2.70 -2.62 0.94
N GLY A 21 2.82 -2.96 -0.36
CA GLY A 21 1.70 -3.30 -1.22
C GLY A 21 0.81 -4.44 -0.72
N TYR A 22 1.39 -5.52 -0.23
CA TYR A 22 0.64 -6.68 0.25
C TYR A 22 -0.09 -6.44 1.58
N ALA A 23 0.43 -5.58 2.44
CA ALA A 23 -0.22 -5.23 3.70
C ALA A 23 -1.53 -4.45 3.50
N ALA A 24 -1.68 -3.78 2.37
CA ALA A 24 -2.91 -3.07 2.00
C ALA A 24 -4.03 -4.00 1.51
N LEU A 25 -3.71 -5.21 1.01
CA LEU A 25 -4.70 -6.11 0.39
C LEU A 25 -5.88 -6.48 1.30
N PRO A 26 -5.69 -6.81 2.59
CA PRO A 26 -6.81 -7.08 3.48
C PRO A 26 -7.74 -5.88 3.65
N LEU A 27 -7.17 -4.65 3.75
CA LEU A 27 -7.95 -3.42 3.85
C LEU A 27 -8.73 -3.14 2.57
N ILE A 28 -8.11 -3.33 1.42
CA ILE A 28 -8.75 -3.15 0.11
C ILE A 28 -9.90 -4.15 -0.02
N SER A 29 -9.66 -5.44 0.24
CA SER A 29 -10.68 -6.49 0.19
C SER A 29 -11.85 -6.18 1.13
N GLN A 30 -11.58 -5.79 2.35
CA GLN A 30 -12.61 -5.44 3.33
C GLN A 30 -13.48 -4.29 2.84
N GLN A 31 -12.88 -3.22 2.32
CA GLN A 31 -13.65 -2.06 1.85
C GLN A 31 -14.43 -2.39 0.56
N VAL A 32 -13.77 -2.94 -0.44
CA VAL A 32 -14.30 -3.04 -1.80
C VAL A 32 -15.22 -4.25 -1.99
N VAL A 33 -14.95 -5.37 -1.30
CA VAL A 33 -15.74 -6.60 -1.39
C VAL A 33 -16.73 -6.70 -0.25
N SER A 34 -16.29 -6.55 1.02
CA SER A 34 -17.13 -6.83 2.18
C SER A 34 -18.03 -5.65 2.59
N THR A 35 -17.52 -4.41 2.54
CA THR A 35 -18.27 -3.24 3.02
C THR A 35 -19.18 -2.65 1.95
N TYR A 36 -18.62 -2.38 0.78
CA TYR A 36 -19.35 -1.69 -0.29
C TYR A 36 -19.87 -2.63 -1.38
N HIS A 37 -19.42 -3.89 -1.43
CA HIS A 37 -19.81 -4.89 -2.43
C HIS A 37 -19.69 -4.40 -3.88
N TRP A 38 -18.67 -3.58 -4.17
CA TRP A 38 -18.45 -3.03 -5.52
C TRP A 38 -17.95 -4.06 -6.51
N ILE A 39 -17.15 -5.02 -6.04
CA ILE A 39 -16.63 -6.12 -6.84
C ILE A 39 -16.77 -7.45 -6.11
N SER A 40 -16.84 -8.54 -6.89
CA SER A 40 -16.83 -9.89 -6.35
C SER A 40 -15.43 -10.32 -5.88
N GLN A 41 -15.36 -11.39 -5.08
CA GLN A 41 -14.08 -11.95 -4.64
C GLN A 41 -13.21 -12.43 -5.83
N ASN A 42 -13.83 -12.96 -6.88
CA ASN A 42 -13.13 -13.40 -8.08
C ASN A 42 -12.51 -12.21 -8.82
N THR A 43 -13.30 -11.15 -9.02
CA THR A 43 -12.81 -9.90 -9.63
C THR A 43 -11.71 -9.25 -8.79
N PHE A 44 -11.76 -9.40 -7.46
CA PHE A 44 -10.69 -8.94 -6.58
C PHE A 44 -9.39 -9.72 -6.79
N THR A 45 -9.45 -11.02 -7.01
CA THR A 45 -8.28 -11.85 -7.34
C THR A 45 -7.66 -11.43 -8.68
N ASP A 46 -8.49 -11.18 -9.69
CA ASP A 46 -8.03 -10.67 -10.99
C ASP A 46 -7.37 -9.30 -10.84
N LEU A 47 -7.95 -8.41 -10.02
CA LEU A 47 -7.39 -7.11 -9.70
C LEU A 47 -5.98 -7.23 -9.10
N ILE A 48 -5.78 -8.15 -8.15
CA ILE A 48 -4.46 -8.38 -7.54
C ILE A 48 -3.46 -8.79 -8.63
N THR A 49 -3.83 -9.74 -9.48
CA THR A 49 -2.97 -10.23 -10.55
C THR A 49 -2.57 -9.11 -11.51
N ILE A 50 -3.53 -8.29 -11.96
CA ILE A 50 -3.28 -7.14 -12.83
C ILE A 50 -2.41 -6.10 -12.12
N SER A 51 -2.68 -5.84 -10.84
CA SER A 51 -1.90 -4.88 -10.04
C SER A 51 -0.44 -5.28 -9.86
N GLN A 52 -0.14 -6.57 -9.86
CA GLN A 52 1.25 -7.08 -9.79
C GLN A 52 1.97 -6.99 -11.13
N MET A 53 1.26 -7.07 -12.25
CA MET A 53 1.84 -6.89 -13.58
C MET A 53 2.05 -5.42 -13.94
N THR A 54 1.33 -4.51 -13.28
CA THR A 54 1.42 -3.07 -13.54
C THR A 54 2.47 -2.43 -12.63
N PRO A 55 3.46 -1.70 -13.17
CA PRO A 55 4.46 -1.04 -12.35
C PRO A 55 3.83 0.06 -11.48
N GLY A 56 3.95 -0.06 -10.16
CA GLY A 56 3.41 0.91 -9.21
C GLY A 56 2.95 0.31 -7.89
N PRO A 57 2.58 1.14 -6.91
CA PRO A 57 2.03 0.66 -5.63
C PRO A 57 0.70 -0.05 -5.84
N ILE A 58 0.55 -1.24 -5.27
CA ILE A 58 -0.68 -2.06 -5.39
C ILE A 58 -1.93 -1.26 -4.96
N ALA A 59 -1.84 -0.45 -3.91
CA ALA A 59 -2.96 0.37 -3.45
C ALA A 59 -3.43 1.39 -4.50
N VAL A 60 -2.49 2.03 -5.21
CA VAL A 60 -2.81 2.98 -6.29
C VAL A 60 -3.36 2.27 -7.51
N ASN A 61 -2.75 1.15 -7.92
CA ASN A 61 -3.25 0.35 -9.04
C ASN A 61 -4.66 -0.17 -8.75
N SER A 62 -4.91 -0.64 -7.52
CA SER A 62 -6.24 -1.09 -7.08
C SER A 62 -7.26 0.05 -7.06
N SER A 63 -6.88 1.24 -6.60
CA SER A 63 -7.78 2.41 -6.60
C SER A 63 -8.19 2.82 -8.01
N THR A 64 -7.24 2.78 -8.94
CA THR A 64 -7.46 3.07 -10.35
C THR A 64 -8.42 2.06 -10.97
N PHE A 65 -8.18 0.76 -10.75
CA PHE A 65 -9.00 -0.32 -11.26
C PHE A 65 -10.44 -0.27 -10.72
N VAL A 66 -10.60 -0.19 -9.40
CA VAL A 66 -11.92 -0.13 -8.76
C VAL A 66 -12.65 1.14 -9.15
N GLY A 67 -11.97 2.28 -9.21
CA GLY A 67 -12.54 3.54 -9.67
C GLY A 67 -13.08 3.44 -11.09
N GLN A 68 -12.33 2.81 -11.99
CA GLN A 68 -12.76 2.56 -13.38
C GLN A 68 -13.95 1.60 -13.45
N TYR A 69 -13.94 0.55 -12.64
CA TYR A 69 -15.01 -0.45 -12.62
C TYR A 69 -16.33 0.12 -12.10
N VAL A 70 -16.29 0.95 -11.07
CA VAL A 70 -17.47 1.47 -10.35
C VAL A 70 -18.05 2.71 -11.00
N ALA A 71 -17.23 3.65 -11.46
CA ALA A 71 -17.67 4.95 -11.91
C ALA A 71 -16.85 5.51 -13.09
N HIS A 72 -16.23 4.64 -13.88
CA HIS A 72 -15.45 4.97 -15.09
C HIS A 72 -14.35 6.02 -14.82
N LEU A 73 -14.03 6.86 -15.81
CA LEU A 73 -12.94 7.84 -15.71
C LEU A 73 -13.04 8.79 -14.50
N PRO A 74 -14.20 9.41 -14.18
CA PRO A 74 -14.28 10.27 -13.00
C PRO A 74 -14.08 9.47 -11.69
N GLY A 75 -14.57 8.24 -11.62
CA GLY A 75 -14.34 7.35 -10.48
C GLY A 75 -12.85 7.03 -10.28
N THR A 76 -12.13 6.75 -11.36
CA THR A 76 -10.68 6.52 -11.36
C THR A 76 -9.93 7.69 -10.75
N LEU A 77 -10.19 8.91 -11.19
CA LEU A 77 -9.53 10.11 -10.68
C LEU A 77 -9.81 10.31 -9.19
N ILE A 78 -11.06 10.19 -8.78
CA ILE A 78 -11.48 10.41 -7.39
C ILE A 78 -10.90 9.36 -6.45
N ALA A 79 -10.93 8.08 -6.83
CA ALA A 79 -10.37 6.98 -6.05
C ALA A 79 -8.85 7.10 -5.90
N THR A 80 -8.15 7.37 -6.99
CA THR A 80 -6.69 7.53 -6.99
C THR A 80 -6.28 8.75 -6.17
N PHE A 81 -6.97 9.87 -6.34
CA PHE A 81 -6.72 11.08 -5.55
C PHE A 81 -6.97 10.84 -4.06
N GLY A 82 -8.06 10.15 -3.71
CA GLY A 82 -8.35 9.74 -2.34
C GLY A 82 -7.26 8.88 -1.73
N CYS A 83 -6.70 7.94 -2.50
CA CYS A 83 -5.61 7.07 -2.04
C CYS A 83 -4.29 7.81 -1.80
N ILE A 84 -3.93 8.77 -2.65
CA ILE A 84 -2.65 9.49 -2.61
C ILE A 84 -2.68 10.64 -1.60
N LEU A 85 -3.81 11.32 -1.44
CA LEU A 85 -3.95 12.54 -0.67
C LEU A 85 -3.48 12.41 0.79
N PRO A 86 -3.88 11.39 1.57
CA PRO A 86 -3.42 11.25 2.96
C PRO A 86 -1.91 11.07 3.05
N SER A 87 -1.31 10.30 2.15
CA SER A 87 0.15 10.12 2.10
C SER A 87 0.87 11.42 1.79
N CYS A 88 0.38 12.22 0.86
CA CYS A 88 0.93 13.54 0.55
C CYS A 88 0.86 14.49 1.76
N ILE A 89 -0.27 14.53 2.46
CA ILE A 89 -0.43 15.38 3.65
C ILE A 89 0.53 14.94 4.75
N LEU A 90 0.60 13.65 5.06
CA LEU A 90 1.46 13.12 6.11
C LEU A 90 2.95 13.37 5.81
N VAL A 91 3.40 13.09 4.59
CA VAL A 91 4.80 13.29 4.21
C VAL A 91 5.16 14.78 4.21
N SER A 92 4.28 15.65 3.71
CA SER A 92 4.50 17.10 3.71
C SER A 92 4.57 17.64 5.13
N LEU A 93 3.70 17.17 6.02
CA LEU A 93 3.69 17.56 7.42
C LEU A 93 4.98 17.10 8.14
N LEU A 94 5.38 15.85 7.93
CA LEU A 94 6.62 15.31 8.46
C LEU A 94 7.85 16.06 7.93
N ALA A 95 7.87 16.36 6.63
CA ALA A 95 8.96 17.15 6.03
C ALA A 95 9.04 18.54 6.64
N TYR A 96 7.91 19.21 6.86
CA TYR A 96 7.86 20.50 7.52
C TYR A 96 8.43 20.45 8.94
N PHE A 97 8.00 19.48 9.75
CA PHE A 97 8.54 19.28 11.09
C PHE A 97 10.02 18.94 11.07
N TYR A 98 10.44 18.07 10.13
CA TYR A 98 11.85 17.71 9.98
C TYR A 98 12.73 18.94 9.69
N VAL A 99 12.36 19.78 8.72
CA VAL A 99 13.13 20.97 8.38
C VAL A 99 13.18 21.96 9.55
N LYS A 100 12.06 22.11 10.29
CA LYS A 100 11.96 23.03 11.41
C LYS A 100 12.78 22.58 12.63
N TYR A 101 12.87 21.27 12.87
CA TYR A 101 13.47 20.70 14.08
C TYR A 101 14.73 19.86 13.83
N LYS A 102 15.28 19.89 12.61
CA LYS A 102 16.45 19.06 12.21
C LYS A 102 17.68 19.23 13.10
N ASP A 103 17.85 20.41 13.72
CA ASP A 103 19.01 20.73 14.57
C ASP A 103 18.82 20.33 16.04
N MET A 104 17.62 19.92 16.42
CA MET A 104 17.36 19.44 17.77
C MET A 104 18.00 18.07 18.01
N LYS A 105 18.63 17.90 19.17
CA LYS A 105 19.28 16.64 19.59
C LYS A 105 18.31 15.44 19.51
N VAL A 106 17.06 15.67 19.90
CA VAL A 106 16.00 14.63 19.87
C VAL A 106 15.77 14.10 18.45
N MET A 107 15.67 14.98 17.46
CA MET A 107 15.46 14.58 16.07
C MET A 107 16.64 13.76 15.52
N LYS A 108 17.88 14.20 15.82
CA LYS A 108 19.10 13.47 15.43
C LYS A 108 19.15 12.10 16.10
N THR A 109 18.75 12.01 17.36
CA THR A 109 18.68 10.75 18.10
C THR A 109 17.64 9.80 17.50
N ILE A 110 16.43 10.26 17.23
CA ILE A 110 15.37 9.43 16.60
C ILE A 110 15.83 8.89 15.25
N LEU A 111 16.40 9.73 14.40
CA LEU A 111 16.91 9.29 13.09
C LEU A 111 18.08 8.32 13.19
N SER A 112 18.93 8.47 14.21
CA SER A 112 20.03 7.55 14.46
C SER A 112 19.54 6.12 14.80
N TYR A 113 18.43 6.01 15.52
CA TYR A 113 17.82 4.70 15.82
C TYR A 113 16.95 4.14 14.70
N LEU A 114 16.32 5.01 13.89
CA LEU A 114 15.51 4.57 12.75
C LEU A 114 16.35 3.94 11.63
N ARG A 115 17.55 4.46 11.38
CA ARG A 115 18.43 3.94 10.31
C ARG A 115 18.75 2.44 10.47
N PRO A 116 19.28 1.97 11.63
CA PRO A 116 19.57 0.55 11.79
C PRO A 116 18.29 -0.31 11.79
N ALA A 117 17.16 0.21 12.25
CA ALA A 117 15.88 -0.49 12.19
C ALA A 117 15.44 -0.75 10.74
N VAL A 118 15.53 0.23 9.86
CA VAL A 118 15.23 0.06 8.43
C VAL A 118 16.18 -0.91 7.76
N VAL A 119 17.48 -0.84 8.06
CA VAL A 119 18.49 -1.77 7.52
C VAL A 119 18.20 -3.20 7.96
N SER A 120 17.84 -3.42 9.22
CA SER A 120 17.49 -4.77 9.71
C SER A 120 16.23 -5.32 9.05
N MET A 121 15.20 -4.49 8.79
CA MET A 121 13.99 -4.91 8.07
C MET A 121 14.31 -5.32 6.63
N ILE A 122 15.15 -4.57 5.94
CA ILE A 122 15.60 -4.90 4.58
C ILE A 122 16.40 -6.18 4.57
N ALA A 123 17.32 -6.36 5.53
CA ALA A 123 18.13 -7.57 5.65
C ALA A 123 17.28 -8.82 5.91
N ILE A 124 16.31 -8.74 6.84
CA ILE A 124 15.37 -9.83 7.13
C ILE A 124 14.55 -10.19 5.89
N SER A 125 14.04 -9.20 5.19
CA SER A 125 13.28 -9.41 3.94
C SER A 125 14.14 -10.09 2.87
N GLY A 126 15.37 -9.65 2.70
CA GLY A 126 16.33 -10.26 1.76
C GLY A 126 16.66 -11.71 2.12
N ILE A 127 16.93 -11.99 3.39
CA ILE A 127 17.18 -13.36 3.88
C ILE A 127 15.93 -14.24 3.68
N SER A 128 14.74 -13.72 3.97
CA SER A 128 13.50 -14.46 3.78
C SER A 128 13.26 -14.86 2.32
N ILE A 129 13.55 -13.97 1.38
CA ILE A 129 13.48 -14.26 -0.05
C ILE A 129 14.51 -15.31 -0.46
N LEU A 130 15.76 -15.18 0.02
CA LEU A 130 16.80 -16.16 -0.25
C LEU A 130 16.43 -17.55 0.26
N ILE A 131 15.97 -17.66 1.50
CA ILE A 131 15.52 -18.93 2.08
C ILE A 131 14.37 -19.51 1.27
N SER A 132 13.37 -18.69 0.91
CA SER A 132 12.25 -19.13 0.11
C SER A 132 12.67 -19.61 -1.28
N SER A 133 13.67 -18.98 -1.91
CA SER A 133 14.14 -19.37 -3.24
C SER A 133 14.99 -20.64 -3.23
N PHE A 134 15.88 -20.77 -2.23
CA PHE A 134 16.81 -21.90 -2.19
C PHE A 134 16.21 -23.15 -1.56
N PHE A 135 15.34 -23.01 -0.56
CA PHE A 135 14.80 -24.20 0.16
C PHE A 135 13.47 -24.68 -0.43
N LYS A 136 12.72 -23.85 -1.16
CA LYS A 136 11.48 -24.29 -1.81
C LYS A 136 11.74 -25.24 -2.97
N ASP A 137 12.82 -25.05 -3.71
CA ASP A 137 13.21 -25.95 -4.81
C ASP A 137 13.76 -27.30 -4.30
N SER A 138 14.33 -27.35 -3.09
CA SER A 138 14.84 -28.61 -2.54
C SER A 138 13.74 -29.53 -1.96
N LEU A 139 12.55 -28.99 -1.65
CA LEU A 139 11.41 -29.78 -1.15
C LEU A 139 10.49 -30.29 -2.26
N ILE A 140 10.57 -29.76 -3.47
CA ILE A 140 9.78 -30.23 -4.64
C ILE A 140 10.52 -31.34 -5.41
N GLY A 141 11.80 -31.55 -5.15
CA GLY A 141 12.64 -32.56 -5.78
C GLY A 141 12.60 -33.96 -5.15
N VAL A 142 11.72 -34.21 -4.17
CA VAL A 142 11.56 -35.52 -3.53
C VAL A 142 10.11 -35.97 -3.61
N SER A 143 9.72 -36.41 -4.78
CA SER A 143 8.63 -37.39 -4.97
C SER A 143 8.69 -37.99 -6.38
#